data_62142aca32c88ea3dfc6421d2d95c89a
#
_entry.id   62142aca32c88ea3dfc6421d2d95c89a
#
_cell.length_a   1.000
_cell.length_b   1.000
_cell.length_c   1.000
_cell.angle_alpha   90.00
_cell.angle_beta   90.00
_cell.angle_gamma   90.00
#
_symmetry.space_group_name_H-M   'P 1'
#
loop_
_entity.id
_entity.type
_entity.pdbx_description
1 polymer ?
#
loop_
_entity_poly.entity_id
_entity_poly.type
_entity_poly.pdbx_seq_one_letter_code
_entity_poly.pdbx_strand_id
1 'polypeptide(L)'
;MRRAAGLVLALAMFAGVSCTSSSPEPIRIGAVYPLSGAQGPGGVDEFDGVRLAVQLVNADGGVSGRPVELVPVDTPSADAAPGAIAQLHDDGVRLVFGSYGSTISEPAAEASARRDMLFWETGAVGEMTGRGAGELVFRVAPSGAILGRNAIAFVADEYAPVLGVDPSKLRYAVTLVDDAYGRAVAQGALDELAARGLHLVGRFGYDPRDVNMHAFVRDLAASRPDVVFVSAYLHDAIAMRREMVRQGLDVLVGIGTSSSYCMPAFGSTLGKDAVGLFASDKPASGALNVQGLTPGGRALLERAQAAYSRRFGGEMTAAALAGFSGAWALLHDVLTTAARPTPSAIANAANAVDLPQGSLPNGSGLRFGAPGTVTAGANVLASSVVWQWQAPGEYAVVWPPRYATSPIERLDPLP
;
A
#
# COMPACT_ATOMS: atom_id res chain seq x y z
N MET A 1 -42.78 46.79 -76.43
CA MET A 1 -41.36 46.58 -76.14
C MET A 1 -41.16 46.49 -74.64
N ARG A 2 -41.12 45.31 -74.03
CA ARG A 2 -40.87 45.08 -72.65
C ARG A 2 -39.64 44.15 -72.52
N ARG A 3 -38.55 44.63 -71.93
CA ARG A 3 -37.32 43.88 -71.63
C ARG A 3 -37.50 43.15 -70.32
N ALA A 4 -37.42 41.83 -70.34
CA ALA A 4 -37.34 41.00 -69.13
C ALA A 4 -35.87 40.93 -68.67
N ALA A 5 -35.62 41.28 -67.41
CA ALA A 5 -34.33 41.11 -66.74
C ALA A 5 -34.35 39.77 -66.04
N GLY A 6 -33.49 38.86 -66.42
CA GLY A 6 -33.30 37.58 -65.76
C GLY A 6 -32.37 37.75 -64.54
N LEU A 7 -32.84 37.34 -63.34
CA LEU A 7 -32.09 37.29 -62.09
C LEU A 7 -31.40 35.90 -61.99
N VAL A 8 -30.09 35.85 -62.08
CA VAL A 8 -29.31 34.65 -61.86
C VAL A 8 -28.99 34.56 -60.34
N LEU A 9 -29.62 33.58 -59.67
CA LEU A 9 -29.39 33.25 -58.28
C LEU A 9 -28.20 32.31 -58.14
N ALA A 10 -27.03 32.79 -57.69
CA ALA A 10 -25.86 31.97 -57.41
C ALA A 10 -26.02 31.29 -56.05
N LEU A 11 -26.25 29.99 -56.04
CA LEU A 11 -26.33 29.17 -54.81
C LEU A 11 -24.89 28.82 -54.36
N ALA A 12 -24.37 29.51 -53.33
CA ALA A 12 -23.08 29.17 -52.69
C ALA A 12 -23.29 27.98 -51.78
N MET A 13 -22.80 26.78 -52.21
CA MET A 13 -22.69 25.61 -51.33
C MET A 13 -21.58 25.85 -50.33
N PHE A 14 -21.92 26.12 -49.05
CA PHE A 14 -21.03 26.01 -47.95
C PHE A 14 -20.84 24.51 -47.64
N ALA A 15 -19.73 23.92 -48.09
CA ALA A 15 -19.28 22.63 -47.60
C ALA A 15 -18.79 22.80 -46.14
N GLY A 16 -19.68 22.53 -45.20
CA GLY A 16 -19.32 22.43 -43.79
C GLY A 16 -18.35 21.27 -43.56
N VAL A 17 -17.09 21.56 -43.39
CA VAL A 17 -16.11 20.59 -42.87
C VAL A 17 -16.47 20.33 -41.42
N SER A 18 -17.28 19.28 -41.21
CA SER A 18 -17.45 18.71 -39.86
C SER A 18 -16.13 18.11 -39.42
N CYS A 19 -15.32 18.86 -38.68
CA CYS A 19 -14.25 18.28 -37.89
C CYS A 19 -14.91 17.40 -36.84
N THR A 20 -15.08 16.13 -37.10
CA THR A 20 -15.32 15.12 -36.08
C THR A 20 -14.03 15.05 -35.28
N SER A 21 -13.95 15.82 -34.21
CA SER A 21 -12.94 15.63 -33.16
C SER A 21 -13.24 14.27 -32.54
N SER A 22 -12.61 13.19 -33.06
CA SER A 22 -12.59 11.92 -32.34
C SER A 22 -11.94 12.18 -31.02
N SER A 23 -12.68 11.92 -29.92
CA SER A 23 -12.09 11.93 -28.57
C SER A 23 -10.85 11.05 -28.59
N PRO A 24 -9.75 11.48 -27.99
CA PRO A 24 -8.52 10.68 -27.98
C PRO A 24 -8.80 9.33 -27.32
N GLU A 25 -8.22 8.28 -27.92
CA GLU A 25 -8.37 6.91 -27.41
C GLU A 25 -7.90 6.81 -25.95
N PRO A 26 -8.67 6.18 -25.05
CA PRO A 26 -8.33 6.10 -23.63
C PRO A 26 -7.04 5.30 -23.42
N ILE A 27 -6.33 5.62 -22.31
CA ILE A 27 -5.26 4.77 -21.80
C ILE A 27 -5.92 3.70 -20.94
N ARG A 28 -5.93 2.45 -21.44
CA ARG A 28 -6.52 1.32 -20.73
C ARG A 28 -5.50 0.73 -19.75
N ILE A 29 -5.89 0.62 -18.48
CA ILE A 29 -5.05 0.08 -17.40
C ILE A 29 -5.83 -1.03 -16.70
N GLY A 30 -5.25 -2.24 -16.66
CA GLY A 30 -5.79 -3.35 -15.90
C GLY A 30 -5.72 -3.06 -14.40
N ALA A 31 -6.61 -3.66 -13.63
CA ALA A 31 -6.60 -3.58 -12.18
C ALA A 31 -6.92 -4.95 -11.59
N VAL A 32 -5.91 -5.60 -10.98
CA VAL A 32 -6.03 -6.93 -10.38
C VAL A 32 -6.01 -6.78 -8.87
N TYR A 33 -7.19 -6.85 -8.26
CA TYR A 33 -7.40 -6.71 -6.81
C TYR A 33 -8.30 -7.82 -6.29
N PRO A 34 -8.13 -8.27 -5.04
CA PRO A 34 -9.10 -9.13 -4.39
C PRO A 34 -10.34 -8.29 -4.06
N LEU A 35 -11.35 -8.32 -4.93
CA LEU A 35 -12.63 -7.64 -4.70
C LEU A 35 -13.60 -8.55 -3.95
N SER A 36 -13.24 -9.82 -3.78
CA SER A 36 -13.94 -10.85 -3.02
C SER A 36 -12.96 -11.73 -2.23
N GLY A 37 -13.46 -12.70 -1.47
CA GLY A 37 -12.62 -13.62 -0.70
C GLY A 37 -12.05 -13.02 0.58
N ALA A 38 -11.09 -13.73 1.18
CA ALA A 38 -10.56 -13.40 2.52
C ALA A 38 -9.85 -12.04 2.59
N GLN A 39 -9.23 -11.59 1.50
CA GLN A 39 -8.56 -10.30 1.41
C GLN A 39 -9.46 -9.20 0.80
N GLY A 40 -10.71 -9.52 0.48
CA GLY A 40 -11.68 -8.64 -0.17
C GLY A 40 -11.84 -7.26 0.49
N PRO A 41 -12.04 -7.16 1.82
CA PRO A 41 -12.21 -5.85 2.46
C PRO A 41 -11.05 -4.89 2.21
N GLY A 42 -9.80 -5.35 2.38
CA GLY A 42 -8.64 -4.49 2.12
C GLY A 42 -8.37 -4.24 0.62
N GLY A 43 -8.68 -5.23 -0.22
CA GLY A 43 -8.55 -5.11 -1.67
C GLY A 43 -9.54 -4.10 -2.27
N VAL A 44 -10.77 -4.09 -1.79
CA VAL A 44 -11.80 -3.10 -2.17
C VAL A 44 -11.37 -1.70 -1.73
N ASP A 45 -10.91 -1.54 -0.48
CA ASP A 45 -10.42 -0.24 0.02
C ASP A 45 -9.28 0.30 -0.85
N GLU A 46 -8.29 -0.53 -1.17
CA GLU A 46 -7.15 -0.11 -1.98
C GLU A 46 -7.57 0.23 -3.41
N PHE A 47 -8.44 -0.58 -4.01
CA PHE A 47 -8.97 -0.32 -5.34
C PHE A 47 -9.84 0.95 -5.38
N ASP A 48 -10.58 1.27 -4.33
CA ASP A 48 -11.33 2.53 -4.23
C ASP A 48 -10.40 3.75 -4.25
N GLY A 49 -9.23 3.64 -3.64
CA GLY A 49 -8.17 4.65 -3.77
C GLY A 49 -7.70 4.81 -5.22
N VAL A 50 -7.43 3.72 -5.92
CA VAL A 50 -7.06 3.74 -7.35
C VAL A 50 -8.16 4.37 -8.22
N ARG A 51 -9.42 3.97 -8.02
CA ARG A 51 -10.57 4.52 -8.72
C ARG A 51 -10.71 6.03 -8.53
N LEU A 52 -10.43 6.49 -7.30
CA LEU A 52 -10.46 7.92 -6.99
C LEU A 52 -9.35 8.67 -7.71
N ALA A 53 -8.11 8.15 -7.75
CA ALA A 53 -7.01 8.77 -8.47
C ALA A 53 -7.32 8.90 -9.97
N VAL A 54 -7.83 7.83 -10.59
CA VAL A 54 -8.27 7.87 -12.00
C VAL A 54 -9.38 8.90 -12.22
N GLN A 55 -10.35 8.97 -11.31
CA GLN A 55 -11.43 9.96 -11.41
C GLN A 55 -10.90 11.39 -11.37
N LEU A 56 -9.97 11.70 -10.44
CA LEU A 56 -9.42 13.05 -10.32
C LEU A 56 -8.53 13.41 -11.50
N VAL A 57 -7.69 12.49 -11.98
CA VAL A 57 -6.87 12.70 -13.20
C VAL A 57 -7.76 12.93 -14.42
N ASN A 58 -8.82 12.17 -14.60
CA ASN A 58 -9.75 12.38 -15.71
C ASN A 58 -10.50 13.71 -15.61
N ALA A 59 -10.87 14.14 -14.40
CA ALA A 59 -11.47 15.45 -14.17
C ALA A 59 -10.52 16.62 -14.49
N ASP A 60 -9.22 16.40 -14.36
CA ASP A 60 -8.15 17.34 -14.71
C ASP A 60 -7.78 17.28 -16.22
N GLY A 61 -8.52 16.55 -17.04
CA GLY A 61 -8.29 16.44 -18.49
C GLY A 61 -7.53 15.18 -18.93
N GLY A 62 -7.31 14.24 -18.04
CA GLY A 62 -6.64 12.97 -18.33
C GLY A 62 -5.11 13.08 -18.40
N VAL A 63 -4.46 12.00 -18.81
CA VAL A 63 -3.01 11.95 -19.01
C VAL A 63 -2.67 12.49 -20.41
N SER A 64 -2.04 13.63 -20.48
CA SER A 64 -1.70 14.31 -21.74
C SER A 64 -2.91 14.45 -22.67
N GLY A 65 -4.09 14.80 -22.12
CA GLY A 65 -5.34 14.97 -22.86
C GLY A 65 -6.08 13.67 -23.20
N ARG A 66 -5.60 12.52 -22.75
CA ARG A 66 -6.22 11.20 -22.95
C ARG A 66 -6.91 10.73 -21.68
N PRO A 67 -8.18 10.32 -21.71
CA PRO A 67 -8.82 9.74 -20.54
C PRO A 67 -8.17 8.39 -20.16
N VAL A 68 -8.23 8.07 -18.87
CA VAL A 68 -7.81 6.76 -18.32
C VAL A 68 -9.05 5.89 -18.11
N GLU A 69 -8.99 4.65 -18.58
CA GLU A 69 -10.02 3.63 -18.39
C GLU A 69 -9.44 2.46 -17.58
N LEU A 70 -10.09 2.13 -16.45
CA LEU A 70 -9.74 0.94 -15.66
C LEU A 70 -10.46 -0.28 -16.22
N VAL A 71 -9.72 -1.39 -16.33
CA VAL A 71 -10.22 -2.73 -16.66
C VAL A 71 -10.03 -3.62 -15.43
N PRO A 72 -11.00 -3.63 -14.49
CA PRO A 72 -10.86 -4.39 -13.25
C PRO A 72 -11.10 -5.89 -13.47
N VAL A 73 -10.30 -6.71 -12.78
CA VAL A 73 -10.48 -8.16 -12.71
C VAL A 73 -10.42 -8.57 -11.23
N ASP A 74 -11.51 -9.16 -10.72
CA ASP A 74 -11.50 -9.74 -9.37
C ASP A 74 -10.48 -10.89 -9.30
N THR A 75 -9.56 -10.77 -8.35
CA THR A 75 -8.45 -11.70 -8.19
C THR A 75 -8.40 -12.17 -6.72
N PRO A 76 -9.33 -13.05 -6.30
CA PRO A 76 -9.55 -13.38 -4.88
C PRO A 76 -8.46 -14.25 -4.26
N SER A 77 -7.56 -14.81 -5.07
CA SER A 77 -6.51 -15.74 -4.60
C SER A 77 -5.26 -15.70 -5.48
N ALA A 78 -4.18 -16.26 -4.96
CA ALA A 78 -2.92 -16.45 -5.71
C ALA A 78 -3.12 -17.20 -7.03
N ASP A 79 -3.93 -18.26 -7.00
CA ASP A 79 -4.18 -19.12 -8.17
C ASP A 79 -4.96 -18.40 -9.28
N ALA A 80 -5.75 -17.39 -8.93
CA ALA A 80 -6.49 -16.58 -9.90
C ALA A 80 -5.59 -15.57 -10.64
N ALA A 81 -4.49 -15.15 -10.04
CA ALA A 81 -3.68 -14.05 -10.55
C ALA A 81 -3.09 -14.27 -11.96
N PRO A 82 -2.49 -15.45 -12.29
CA PRO A 82 -1.97 -15.67 -13.66
C PRO A 82 -3.06 -15.62 -14.72
N GLY A 83 -4.27 -16.11 -14.41
CA GLY A 83 -5.44 -16.08 -15.31
C GLY A 83 -5.94 -14.67 -15.55
N ALA A 84 -6.03 -13.85 -14.48
CA ALA A 84 -6.43 -12.44 -14.57
C ALA A 84 -5.46 -11.63 -15.46
N ILE A 85 -4.16 -11.84 -15.32
CA ILE A 85 -3.15 -11.20 -16.16
C ILE A 85 -3.25 -11.68 -17.63
N ALA A 86 -3.46 -12.98 -17.86
CA ALA A 86 -3.65 -13.51 -19.20
C ALA A 86 -4.87 -12.87 -19.90
N GLN A 87 -6.00 -12.78 -19.20
CA GLN A 87 -7.21 -12.13 -19.70
C GLN A 87 -6.93 -10.67 -20.11
N LEU A 88 -6.31 -9.88 -19.22
CA LEU A 88 -5.96 -8.49 -19.51
C LEU A 88 -5.02 -8.36 -20.71
N HIS A 89 -4.04 -9.26 -20.83
CA HIS A 89 -3.15 -9.29 -21.99
C HIS A 89 -3.89 -9.55 -23.30
N ASP A 90 -4.81 -10.52 -23.32
CA ASP A 90 -5.61 -10.88 -24.48
C ASP A 90 -6.57 -9.76 -24.87
N ASP A 91 -7.06 -8.99 -23.90
CA ASP A 91 -7.84 -7.75 -24.09
C ASP A 91 -7.00 -6.55 -24.58
N GLY A 92 -5.71 -6.75 -24.84
CA GLY A 92 -4.80 -5.70 -25.34
C GLY A 92 -4.25 -4.76 -24.26
N VAL A 93 -4.50 -5.01 -22.97
CA VAL A 93 -3.95 -4.23 -21.86
C VAL A 93 -2.47 -4.56 -21.68
N ARG A 94 -1.64 -3.55 -21.42
CA ARG A 94 -0.18 -3.71 -21.23
C ARG A 94 0.36 -3.07 -19.94
N LEU A 95 -0.50 -2.40 -19.19
CA LEU A 95 -0.20 -1.73 -17.92
C LEU A 95 -1.23 -2.19 -16.89
N VAL A 96 -0.77 -2.63 -15.71
CA VAL A 96 -1.62 -3.23 -14.68
C VAL A 96 -1.33 -2.59 -13.33
N PHE A 97 -2.37 -2.11 -12.67
CA PHE A 97 -2.37 -1.85 -11.23
C PHE A 97 -2.64 -3.14 -10.46
N GLY A 98 -1.96 -3.33 -9.39
CA GLY A 98 -2.20 -4.44 -8.48
C GLY A 98 -1.45 -4.24 -7.19
N SER A 99 -1.58 -5.15 -6.34
CA SER A 99 -2.81 -5.58 -5.70
C SER A 99 -2.64 -5.27 -4.20
N TYR A 100 -3.58 -5.59 -3.41
CA TYR A 100 -3.52 -5.39 -1.96
C TYR A 100 -2.63 -6.42 -1.26
N GLY A 101 -2.73 -7.67 -1.69
CA GLY A 101 -2.14 -8.83 -0.99
C GLY A 101 -0.91 -9.40 -1.66
N SER A 102 0.18 -9.58 -0.92
CA SER A 102 1.46 -10.10 -1.44
C SER A 102 1.33 -11.47 -2.10
N THR A 103 0.51 -12.36 -1.55
CA THR A 103 0.22 -13.69 -2.11
C THR A 103 -0.41 -13.65 -3.50
N ILE A 104 -1.08 -12.54 -3.83
CA ILE A 104 -1.70 -12.28 -5.13
C ILE A 104 -0.76 -11.50 -6.04
N SER A 105 -0.09 -10.47 -5.49
CA SER A 105 0.80 -9.59 -6.24
C SER A 105 2.02 -10.31 -6.82
N GLU A 106 2.65 -11.20 -6.06
CA GLU A 106 3.82 -11.93 -6.54
C GLU A 106 3.52 -12.72 -7.82
N PRO A 107 2.53 -13.65 -7.86
CA PRO A 107 2.20 -14.37 -9.10
C PRO A 107 1.63 -13.46 -10.19
N ALA A 108 0.96 -12.34 -9.87
CA ALA A 108 0.51 -11.36 -10.85
C ALA A 108 1.69 -10.63 -11.51
N ALA A 109 2.65 -10.16 -10.72
CA ALA A 109 3.86 -9.51 -11.21
C ALA A 109 4.69 -10.44 -12.12
N GLU A 110 4.89 -11.70 -11.70
CA GLU A 110 5.56 -12.70 -12.53
C GLU A 110 4.81 -12.98 -13.84
N ALA A 111 3.50 -13.12 -13.78
CA ALA A 111 2.69 -13.37 -14.98
C ALA A 111 2.71 -12.18 -15.95
N SER A 112 2.77 -10.95 -15.41
CA SER A 112 2.91 -9.71 -16.17
C SER A 112 4.28 -9.63 -16.85
N ALA A 113 5.35 -9.88 -16.11
CA ALA A 113 6.72 -9.86 -16.64
C ALA A 113 6.90 -10.85 -17.79
N ARG A 114 6.33 -12.07 -17.69
CA ARG A 114 6.35 -13.08 -18.77
C ARG A 114 5.58 -12.68 -20.04
N ARG A 115 4.79 -11.61 -20.00
CA ARG A 115 3.95 -11.09 -21.11
C ARG A 115 4.34 -9.69 -21.55
N ASP A 116 5.50 -9.20 -21.12
CA ASP A 116 5.97 -7.84 -21.41
C ASP A 116 4.96 -6.75 -21.00
N MET A 117 4.21 -7.01 -19.91
CA MET A 117 3.29 -6.05 -19.29
C MET A 117 3.98 -5.36 -18.12
N LEU A 118 3.72 -4.07 -17.94
CA LEU A 118 4.19 -3.34 -16.76
C LEU A 118 3.22 -3.57 -15.60
N PHE A 119 3.76 -4.05 -14.48
CA PHE A 119 3.04 -4.24 -13.23
C PHE A 119 3.41 -3.13 -12.23
N TRP A 120 2.39 -2.39 -11.80
CA TRP A 120 2.54 -1.26 -10.89
C TRP A 120 1.85 -1.56 -9.57
N GLU A 121 2.64 -1.96 -8.58
CA GLU A 121 2.14 -2.34 -7.26
C GLU A 121 1.89 -1.11 -6.40
N THR A 122 0.68 -1.04 -5.82
CA THR A 122 0.22 0.10 -5.04
C THR A 122 0.29 -0.11 -3.53
N GLY A 123 0.10 -1.34 -3.03
CA GLY A 123 0.01 -1.55 -1.58
C GLY A 123 0.61 -2.83 -1.02
N ALA A 124 0.75 -3.91 -1.82
CA ALA A 124 1.36 -5.13 -1.31
C ALA A 124 2.84 -4.96 -0.98
N VAL A 125 3.27 -5.63 0.07
CA VAL A 125 4.59 -5.43 0.68
C VAL A 125 5.57 -6.59 0.43
N GLY A 126 5.15 -7.66 -0.28
CA GLY A 126 5.95 -8.85 -0.58
C GLY A 126 7.16 -8.58 -1.48
N GLU A 127 7.97 -9.60 -1.69
CA GLU A 127 9.24 -9.52 -2.41
C GLU A 127 9.07 -9.70 -3.94
N MET A 128 8.31 -8.79 -4.57
CA MET A 128 8.02 -8.80 -6.01
C MET A 128 8.94 -7.89 -6.84
N THR A 129 9.80 -7.11 -6.19
CA THR A 129 10.75 -6.18 -6.83
C THR A 129 12.19 -6.56 -6.45
N GLY A 130 13.15 -5.96 -7.09
CA GLY A 130 14.56 -6.21 -6.82
C GLY A 130 15.23 -7.05 -7.88
N ARG A 131 16.42 -7.58 -7.58
CA ARG A 131 17.21 -8.34 -8.54
C ARG A 131 16.45 -9.59 -8.98
N GLY A 132 16.16 -9.70 -10.27
CA GLY A 132 15.47 -10.85 -10.87
C GLY A 132 13.94 -10.68 -11.01
N ALA A 133 13.34 -9.65 -10.46
CA ALA A 133 11.89 -9.39 -10.59
C ALA A 133 11.44 -8.88 -11.96
N GLY A 134 12.40 -8.57 -12.86
CA GLY A 134 12.13 -7.97 -14.17
C GLY A 134 12.11 -6.43 -14.14
N GLU A 135 12.36 -5.83 -15.30
CA GLU A 135 12.50 -4.36 -15.43
C GLU A 135 11.14 -3.64 -15.54
N LEU A 136 10.03 -4.40 -15.58
CA LEU A 136 8.68 -3.89 -15.74
C LEU A 136 7.82 -4.02 -14.48
N VAL A 137 8.42 -4.32 -13.32
CA VAL A 137 7.73 -4.44 -12.03
C VAL A 137 8.17 -3.30 -11.12
N PHE A 138 7.21 -2.48 -10.70
CA PHE A 138 7.42 -1.34 -9.82
C PHE A 138 6.51 -1.43 -8.60
N ARG A 139 7.04 -1.08 -7.42
CA ARG A 139 6.26 -0.99 -6.17
C ARG A 139 6.42 0.39 -5.54
N VAL A 140 5.29 1.10 -5.32
CA VAL A 140 5.26 2.44 -4.73
C VAL A 140 5.24 2.37 -3.20
N ALA A 141 4.51 1.41 -2.63
CA ALA A 141 4.42 1.19 -1.19
C ALA A 141 5.75 0.69 -0.58
N PRO A 142 5.98 0.85 0.74
CA PRO A 142 7.13 0.28 1.43
C PRO A 142 7.13 -1.25 1.34
N SER A 143 8.32 -1.86 1.36
CA SER A 143 8.44 -3.32 1.43
C SER A 143 8.13 -3.86 2.83
N GLY A 144 7.80 -5.15 2.91
CA GLY A 144 7.65 -5.84 4.18
C GLY A 144 8.92 -5.76 5.02
N ALA A 145 10.08 -5.87 4.38
CA ALA A 145 11.37 -5.71 5.05
C ALA A 145 11.53 -4.32 5.71
N ILE A 146 11.02 -3.24 5.08
CA ILE A 146 11.02 -1.90 5.68
C ILE A 146 10.09 -1.86 6.90
N LEU A 147 8.89 -2.44 6.81
CA LEU A 147 7.93 -2.46 7.91
C LEU A 147 8.46 -3.22 9.12
N GLY A 148 9.01 -4.42 8.89
CA GLY A 148 9.58 -5.24 9.96
C GLY A 148 10.80 -4.58 10.61
N ARG A 149 11.72 -4.04 9.80
CA ARG A 149 12.87 -3.28 10.28
C ARG A 149 12.45 -2.10 11.14
N ASN A 150 11.55 -1.27 10.64
CA ASN A 150 11.09 -0.07 11.33
C ASN A 150 10.37 -0.38 12.64
N ALA A 151 9.65 -1.52 12.71
CA ALA A 151 9.04 -1.98 13.95
C ALA A 151 10.08 -2.26 15.04
N ILE A 152 11.14 -3.00 14.71
CA ILE A 152 12.21 -3.32 15.67
C ILE A 152 13.04 -2.08 16.01
N ALA A 153 13.40 -1.26 15.01
CA ALA A 153 14.11 -0.01 15.24
C ALA A 153 13.33 0.92 16.16
N PHE A 154 12.03 1.08 15.95
CA PHE A 154 11.15 1.87 16.82
C PHE A 154 11.15 1.35 18.27
N VAL A 155 11.02 0.04 18.46
CA VAL A 155 11.06 -0.54 19.81
C VAL A 155 12.39 -0.25 20.48
N ALA A 156 13.51 -0.42 19.77
CA ALA A 156 14.85 -0.26 20.34
C ALA A 156 15.23 1.21 20.58
N ASP A 157 14.94 2.10 19.63
CA ASP A 157 15.44 3.47 19.64
C ASP A 157 14.48 4.47 20.32
N GLU A 158 13.16 4.20 20.26
CA GLU A 158 12.14 5.15 20.71
C GLU A 158 11.40 4.64 21.95
N TYR A 159 10.92 3.39 21.96
CA TYR A 159 10.05 2.92 23.04
C TYR A 159 10.81 2.32 24.24
N ALA A 160 11.91 1.61 24.05
CA ALA A 160 12.72 1.10 25.15
C ALA A 160 13.24 2.24 26.08
N PRO A 161 13.68 3.42 25.56
CA PRO A 161 13.97 4.59 26.37
C PRO A 161 12.78 5.11 27.18
N VAL A 162 11.56 5.11 26.60
CA VAL A 162 10.32 5.51 27.30
C VAL A 162 10.04 4.57 28.47
N LEU A 163 10.33 3.28 28.31
CA LEU A 163 10.21 2.27 29.36
C LEU A 163 11.34 2.36 30.40
N GLY A 164 12.45 3.03 30.09
CA GLY A 164 13.65 3.09 30.94
C GLY A 164 14.45 1.78 30.95
N VAL A 165 14.39 1.01 29.82
CA VAL A 165 15.06 -0.28 29.71
C VAL A 165 16.10 -0.26 28.59
N ASP A 166 17.15 -1.08 28.76
CA ASP A 166 18.13 -1.33 27.71
C ASP A 166 17.55 -2.30 26.68
N PRO A 167 17.41 -1.91 25.39
CA PRO A 167 16.84 -2.79 24.38
C PRO A 167 17.60 -4.11 24.21
N SER A 168 18.89 -4.16 24.51
CA SER A 168 19.71 -5.39 24.45
C SER A 168 19.36 -6.41 25.55
N LYS A 169 18.63 -5.99 26.58
CA LYS A 169 18.17 -6.87 27.67
C LYS A 169 16.79 -7.44 27.40
N LEU A 170 16.04 -6.89 26.43
CA LEU A 170 14.73 -7.36 26.05
C LEU A 170 14.82 -8.67 25.25
N ARG A 171 13.86 -9.53 25.46
CA ARG A 171 13.70 -10.81 24.76
C ARG A 171 12.65 -10.64 23.65
N TYR A 172 13.08 -10.76 22.41
CA TYR A 172 12.24 -10.53 21.25
C TYR A 172 11.73 -11.86 20.69
N ALA A 173 10.43 -11.98 20.50
CA ALA A 173 9.81 -13.07 19.73
C ALA A 173 9.23 -12.52 18.44
N VAL A 174 9.40 -13.25 17.34
CA VAL A 174 8.85 -12.91 16.02
C VAL A 174 7.80 -13.95 15.65
N THR A 175 6.54 -13.53 15.50
CA THR A 175 5.45 -14.38 15.02
C THR A 175 5.10 -14.02 13.58
N LEU A 176 4.77 -15.00 12.75
CA LEU A 176 4.43 -14.75 11.35
C LEU A 176 3.41 -15.78 10.83
N VAL A 177 2.46 -15.28 10.03
CA VAL A 177 1.73 -16.14 9.09
C VAL A 177 2.72 -16.66 8.04
N ASP A 178 2.72 -17.97 7.79
CA ASP A 178 3.74 -18.57 6.92
C ASP A 178 3.34 -18.49 5.43
N ASP A 179 3.30 -17.27 4.92
CA ASP A 179 3.08 -16.97 3.51
C ASP A 179 4.03 -15.87 3.00
N ALA A 180 3.86 -15.43 1.75
CA ALA A 180 4.69 -14.40 1.13
C ALA A 180 4.71 -13.10 1.95
N TYR A 181 3.54 -12.64 2.43
CA TYR A 181 3.43 -11.44 3.25
C TYR A 181 4.15 -11.60 4.59
N GLY A 182 3.79 -12.63 5.35
CA GLY A 182 4.34 -12.85 6.69
C GLY A 182 5.85 -13.05 6.67
N ARG A 183 6.37 -13.81 5.69
CA ARG A 183 7.82 -14.01 5.53
C ARG A 183 8.58 -12.74 5.19
N ALA A 184 8.07 -11.92 4.26
CA ALA A 184 8.73 -10.67 3.85
C ALA A 184 8.86 -9.69 5.03
N VAL A 185 7.79 -9.54 5.80
CA VAL A 185 7.75 -8.62 6.95
C VAL A 185 8.60 -9.14 8.11
N ALA A 186 8.46 -10.43 8.44
CA ALA A 186 9.24 -11.05 9.53
C ALA A 186 10.75 -11.05 9.21
N GLN A 187 11.15 -11.24 7.96
CA GLN A 187 12.56 -11.19 7.58
C GLN A 187 13.17 -9.84 7.89
N GLY A 188 12.48 -8.71 7.59
CA GLY A 188 12.96 -7.38 7.93
C GLY A 188 13.16 -7.18 9.44
N ALA A 189 12.25 -7.73 10.27
CA ALA A 189 12.39 -7.70 11.72
C ALA A 189 13.59 -8.55 12.19
N LEU A 190 13.76 -9.76 11.65
CA LEU A 190 14.86 -10.66 11.98
C LEU A 190 16.23 -10.06 11.59
N ASP A 191 16.31 -9.44 10.42
CA ASP A 191 17.54 -8.79 9.93
C ASP A 191 17.93 -7.64 10.84
N GLU A 192 16.96 -6.82 11.30
CA GLU A 192 17.22 -5.71 12.20
C GLU A 192 17.63 -6.18 13.60
N LEU A 193 16.98 -7.23 14.13
CA LEU A 193 17.39 -7.87 15.38
C LEU A 193 18.84 -8.34 15.30
N ALA A 194 19.20 -9.01 14.22
CA ALA A 194 20.56 -9.53 13.98
C ALA A 194 21.59 -8.40 13.83
N ALA A 195 21.25 -7.35 13.03
CA ALA A 195 22.14 -6.21 12.78
C ALA A 195 22.47 -5.44 14.06
N ARG A 196 21.53 -5.39 15.01
CA ARG A 196 21.68 -4.71 16.31
C ARG A 196 22.18 -5.63 17.42
N GLY A 197 22.32 -6.94 17.18
CA GLY A 197 22.69 -7.91 18.21
C GLY A 197 21.63 -8.04 19.33
N LEU A 198 20.35 -7.84 19.03
CA LEU A 198 19.25 -7.96 19.97
C LEU A 198 18.86 -9.41 20.20
N HIS A 199 18.34 -9.72 21.40
CA HIS A 199 18.14 -11.09 21.85
C HIS A 199 16.83 -11.70 21.32
N LEU A 200 16.91 -12.40 20.19
CA LEU A 200 15.80 -13.21 19.66
C LEU A 200 15.61 -14.49 20.49
N VAL A 201 14.42 -14.67 21.11
CA VAL A 201 14.08 -15.87 21.89
C VAL A 201 13.27 -16.90 21.11
N GLY A 202 12.70 -16.52 19.94
CA GLY A 202 12.03 -17.47 19.08
C GLY A 202 11.43 -16.84 17.83
N ARG A 203 11.30 -17.69 16.79
CA ARG A 203 10.54 -17.43 15.59
C ARG A 203 9.40 -18.43 15.52
N PHE A 204 8.16 -17.94 15.43
CA PHE A 204 6.94 -18.74 15.49
C PHE A 204 6.12 -18.53 14.20
N GLY A 205 6.21 -19.46 13.27
CA GLY A 205 5.41 -19.48 12.05
C GLY A 205 4.15 -20.30 12.21
N TYR A 206 3.08 -19.95 11.51
CA TYR A 206 1.84 -20.71 11.50
C TYR A 206 1.13 -20.64 10.14
N ASP A 207 0.38 -21.71 9.81
CA ASP A 207 -0.60 -21.71 8.71
C ASP A 207 -1.95 -21.22 9.26
N PRO A 208 -2.54 -20.13 8.74
CA PRO A 208 -3.80 -19.58 9.25
C PRO A 208 -5.01 -20.54 9.06
N ARG A 209 -4.89 -21.54 8.18
CA ARG A 209 -5.94 -22.52 7.91
C ARG A 209 -5.99 -23.68 8.92
N ASP A 210 -4.89 -23.90 9.66
CA ASP A 210 -4.74 -25.09 10.54
C ASP A 210 -4.11 -24.74 11.90
N VAL A 211 -4.00 -23.48 12.28
CA VAL A 211 -3.39 -23.08 13.55
C VAL A 211 -4.29 -23.38 14.75
N ASN A 212 -3.79 -24.12 15.73
CA ASN A 212 -4.34 -24.13 17.08
C ASN A 212 -3.79 -22.93 17.85
N MET A 213 -4.51 -21.83 17.88
CA MET A 213 -4.04 -20.57 18.47
C MET A 213 -3.75 -20.69 19.98
N HIS A 214 -4.49 -21.56 20.71
CA HIS A 214 -4.19 -21.83 22.12
C HIS A 214 -2.82 -22.47 22.32
N ALA A 215 -2.50 -23.50 21.54
CA ALA A 215 -1.18 -24.16 21.60
C ALA A 215 -0.07 -23.21 21.14
N PHE A 216 -0.32 -22.46 20.07
CA PHE A 216 0.61 -21.47 19.53
C PHE A 216 1.02 -20.41 20.58
N VAL A 217 0.03 -19.80 21.25
CA VAL A 217 0.30 -18.78 22.27
C VAL A 217 0.95 -19.39 23.51
N ARG A 218 0.60 -20.60 23.93
CA ARG A 218 1.29 -21.32 25.01
C ARG A 218 2.78 -21.51 24.70
N ASP A 219 3.10 -21.91 23.47
CA ASP A 219 4.50 -22.15 23.04
C ASP A 219 5.27 -20.82 22.94
N LEU A 220 4.61 -19.75 22.45
CA LEU A 220 5.13 -18.37 22.49
C LEU A 220 5.42 -17.95 23.93
N ALA A 221 4.49 -18.14 24.88
CA ALA A 221 4.63 -17.78 26.29
C ALA A 221 5.78 -18.54 26.97
N ALA A 222 6.04 -19.81 26.59
CA ALA A 222 7.15 -20.60 27.09
C ALA A 222 8.52 -19.97 26.78
N SER A 223 8.64 -19.17 25.72
CA SER A 223 9.86 -18.41 25.41
C SER A 223 10.06 -17.17 26.28
N ARG A 224 9.04 -16.79 27.05
CA ARG A 224 9.02 -15.63 27.96
C ARG A 224 9.46 -14.34 27.25
N PRO A 225 8.81 -13.90 26.18
CA PRO A 225 9.19 -12.70 25.44
C PRO A 225 8.84 -11.44 26.23
N ASP A 226 9.66 -10.40 26.11
CA ASP A 226 9.34 -9.04 26.55
C ASP A 226 8.73 -8.23 25.39
N VAL A 227 9.10 -8.57 24.16
CA VAL A 227 8.62 -7.96 22.92
C VAL A 227 8.07 -9.04 22.01
N VAL A 228 6.84 -8.86 21.53
CA VAL A 228 6.24 -9.74 20.52
C VAL A 228 5.97 -8.94 19.25
N PHE A 229 6.70 -9.28 18.19
CA PHE A 229 6.44 -8.80 16.84
C PHE A 229 5.44 -9.71 16.15
N VAL A 230 4.40 -9.12 15.51
CA VAL A 230 3.29 -9.87 14.92
C VAL A 230 3.12 -9.51 13.44
N SER A 231 3.36 -10.47 12.56
CA SER A 231 2.97 -10.42 11.16
C SER A 231 1.83 -11.41 10.92
N ALA A 232 0.61 -10.91 10.83
CA ALA A 232 -0.63 -11.69 10.79
C ALA A 232 -1.69 -10.99 9.94
N TYR A 233 -2.75 -11.70 9.58
CA TYR A 233 -3.97 -11.09 9.07
C TYR A 233 -4.91 -10.71 10.24
N LEU A 234 -5.93 -9.90 9.94
CA LEU A 234 -6.82 -9.34 10.97
C LEU A 234 -7.43 -10.38 11.90
N HIS A 235 -7.98 -11.46 11.33
CA HIS A 235 -8.67 -12.49 12.12
C HIS A 235 -7.69 -13.23 13.03
N ASP A 236 -6.52 -13.57 12.52
CA ASP A 236 -5.48 -14.30 13.25
C ASP A 236 -4.89 -13.42 14.37
N ALA A 237 -4.67 -12.13 14.07
CA ALA A 237 -4.15 -11.17 15.03
C ALA A 237 -5.12 -10.94 16.20
N ILE A 238 -6.43 -10.85 15.91
CA ILE A 238 -7.46 -10.75 16.94
C ILE A 238 -7.51 -12.04 17.77
N ALA A 239 -7.47 -13.20 17.14
CA ALA A 239 -7.47 -14.49 17.83
C ALA A 239 -6.23 -14.66 18.71
N MET A 240 -5.04 -14.31 18.18
CA MET A 240 -3.78 -14.35 18.89
C MET A 240 -3.81 -13.42 20.12
N ARG A 241 -4.23 -12.16 19.95
CA ARG A 241 -4.30 -11.21 21.07
C ARG A 241 -5.28 -11.65 22.16
N ARG A 242 -6.48 -12.10 21.81
CA ARG A 242 -7.45 -12.65 22.77
C ARG A 242 -6.88 -13.83 23.53
N GLU A 243 -6.14 -14.67 22.86
CA GLU A 243 -5.52 -15.83 23.48
C GLU A 243 -4.34 -15.45 24.38
N MET A 244 -3.53 -14.44 24.03
CA MET A 244 -2.50 -13.88 24.88
C MET A 244 -3.12 -13.35 26.19
N VAL A 245 -4.20 -12.55 26.08
CA VAL A 245 -4.95 -12.05 27.26
C VAL A 245 -5.50 -13.21 28.11
N ARG A 246 -6.12 -14.21 27.48
CA ARG A 246 -6.72 -15.36 28.16
C ARG A 246 -5.70 -16.21 28.92
N GLN A 247 -4.46 -16.33 28.40
CA GLN A 247 -3.38 -17.08 29.03
C GLN A 247 -2.54 -16.24 29.99
N GLY A 248 -2.83 -14.94 30.12
CA GLY A 248 -2.03 -14.03 30.97
C GLY A 248 -0.60 -13.85 30.45
N LEU A 249 -0.40 -13.83 29.12
CA LEU A 249 0.90 -13.52 28.55
C LEU A 249 1.13 -12.02 28.58
N ASP A 250 1.77 -11.57 29.64
CA ASP A 250 2.18 -10.18 29.79
C ASP A 250 3.46 -9.91 29.00
N VAL A 251 3.41 -8.92 28.11
CA VAL A 251 4.57 -8.45 27.34
C VAL A 251 4.74 -6.95 27.54
N LEU A 252 5.96 -6.46 27.52
CA LEU A 252 6.24 -5.02 27.60
C LEU A 252 5.85 -4.31 26.29
N VAL A 253 5.99 -4.99 25.15
CA VAL A 253 5.71 -4.43 23.83
C VAL A 253 5.05 -5.46 22.94
N GLY A 254 3.86 -5.13 22.44
CA GLY A 254 3.24 -5.80 21.30
C GLY A 254 3.27 -4.87 20.08
N ILE A 255 3.90 -5.30 18.99
CA ILE A 255 3.96 -4.52 17.76
C ILE A 255 3.61 -5.39 16.54
N GLY A 256 2.55 -5.00 15.83
CA GLY A 256 2.12 -5.67 14.61
C GLY A 256 2.45 -4.87 13.35
N THR A 257 1.91 -5.33 12.25
CA THR A 257 2.11 -4.68 10.95
C THR A 257 0.84 -4.67 10.11
N SER A 258 0.97 -4.32 8.83
CA SER A 258 -0.04 -4.33 7.76
C SER A 258 -1.00 -5.51 7.87
N SER A 259 -2.25 -5.30 7.49
CA SER A 259 -3.32 -6.30 7.46
C SER A 259 -3.73 -6.86 8.83
N SER A 260 -3.20 -6.32 9.94
CA SER A 260 -3.49 -6.77 11.31
C SER A 260 -3.73 -5.60 12.26
N TYR A 261 -2.74 -5.24 13.06
CA TYR A 261 -2.82 -4.21 14.13
C TYR A 261 -3.11 -2.80 13.64
N CYS A 262 -2.85 -2.50 12.36
CA CYS A 262 -3.15 -1.21 11.74
C CYS A 262 -4.60 -1.08 11.25
N MET A 263 -5.39 -2.15 11.26
CA MET A 263 -6.76 -2.09 10.76
C MET A 263 -7.71 -1.53 11.83
N PRO A 264 -8.62 -0.58 11.49
CA PRO A 264 -9.60 -0.06 12.45
C PRO A 264 -10.43 -1.15 13.13
N ALA A 265 -10.75 -2.23 12.40
CA ALA A 265 -11.47 -3.37 12.92
C ALA A 265 -10.72 -4.14 14.02
N PHE A 266 -9.39 -4.07 14.07
CA PHE A 266 -8.59 -4.64 15.16
C PHE A 266 -8.91 -3.95 16.48
N GLY A 267 -8.77 -2.62 16.54
CA GLY A 267 -9.04 -1.85 17.75
C GLY A 267 -10.52 -1.87 18.15
N SER A 268 -11.45 -1.75 17.19
CA SER A 268 -12.89 -1.79 17.51
C SER A 268 -13.36 -3.16 18.01
N THR A 269 -12.71 -4.25 17.59
CA THR A 269 -13.06 -5.61 18.03
C THR A 269 -12.45 -5.97 19.38
N LEU A 270 -11.25 -5.49 19.67
CA LEU A 270 -10.51 -5.79 20.91
C LEU A 270 -10.78 -4.76 22.03
N GLY A 271 -11.18 -3.54 21.65
CA GLY A 271 -11.44 -2.48 22.62
C GLY A 271 -10.22 -2.20 23.51
N LYS A 272 -10.39 -2.35 24.84
CA LYS A 272 -9.28 -2.13 25.80
C LYS A 272 -8.07 -3.05 25.56
N ASP A 273 -8.29 -4.25 25.03
CA ASP A 273 -7.21 -5.24 24.84
C ASP A 273 -6.29 -4.87 23.66
N ALA A 274 -6.63 -3.85 22.86
CA ALA A 274 -5.75 -3.26 21.86
C ALA A 274 -4.89 -2.11 22.40
N VAL A 275 -5.31 -1.46 23.52
CA VAL A 275 -4.63 -0.27 24.06
C VAL A 275 -3.19 -0.60 24.44
N GLY A 276 -2.25 0.27 24.08
CA GLY A 276 -0.82 0.09 24.28
C GLY A 276 -0.09 -0.68 23.17
N LEU A 277 -0.83 -1.35 22.28
CA LEU A 277 -0.21 -2.03 21.14
C LEU A 277 0.20 -1.03 20.04
N PHE A 278 1.24 -1.41 19.30
CA PHE A 278 1.78 -0.64 18.18
C PHE A 278 1.55 -1.34 16.84
N ALA A 279 1.59 -0.57 15.76
CA ALA A 279 1.59 -1.11 14.40
C ALA A 279 2.55 -0.34 13.50
N SER A 280 3.45 -1.04 12.81
CA SER A 280 4.30 -0.48 11.75
C SER A 280 3.65 -0.71 10.40
N ASP A 281 3.22 0.35 9.72
CA ASP A 281 2.55 0.24 8.42
C ASP A 281 2.64 1.52 7.57
N LYS A 282 1.92 1.51 6.45
CA LYS A 282 1.64 2.66 5.61
C LYS A 282 0.75 3.67 6.36
N PRO A 283 0.90 4.97 6.14
CA PRO A 283 0.01 5.98 6.74
C PRO A 283 -1.44 5.86 6.26
N ALA A 284 -2.40 6.19 7.15
CA ALA A 284 -3.79 6.49 6.81
C ALA A 284 -4.02 8.01 6.81
N SER A 285 -5.05 8.49 6.10
CA SER A 285 -5.23 9.94 5.88
C SER A 285 -5.53 10.73 7.14
N GLY A 286 -6.36 10.21 8.03
CA GLY A 286 -6.79 10.91 9.25
C GLY A 286 -5.77 10.89 10.39
N ALA A 287 -4.75 10.03 10.29
CA ALA A 287 -3.75 9.88 11.35
C ALA A 287 -2.38 10.49 11.00
N LEU A 288 -2.23 11.12 9.85
CA LEU A 288 -0.96 11.68 9.37
C LEU A 288 -0.82 13.16 9.73
N ASN A 289 0.29 13.55 10.36
CA ASN A 289 0.63 14.96 10.52
C ASN A 289 0.96 15.58 9.16
N VAL A 290 0.01 16.35 8.62
CA VAL A 290 0.10 16.97 7.29
C VAL A 290 1.21 18.02 7.16
N GLN A 291 1.78 18.52 8.28
CA GLN A 291 2.92 19.43 8.26
C GLN A 291 4.21 18.73 7.76
N GLY A 292 4.26 17.41 7.84
CA GLY A 292 5.33 16.60 7.27
C GLY A 292 5.30 16.50 5.74
N LEU A 293 4.19 16.91 5.11
CA LEU A 293 4.02 16.89 3.65
C LEU A 293 4.56 18.17 3.00
N THR A 294 4.96 18.07 1.74
CA THR A 294 5.19 19.26 0.91
C THR A 294 3.86 20.01 0.70
N PRO A 295 3.88 21.31 0.35
CA PRO A 295 2.64 22.04 0.06
C PRO A 295 1.76 21.36 -1.00
N GLY A 296 2.37 20.79 -2.05
CA GLY A 296 1.66 20.05 -3.10
C GLY A 296 1.08 18.72 -2.58
N GLY A 297 1.85 17.94 -1.82
CA GLY A 297 1.38 16.69 -1.21
C GLY A 297 0.22 16.91 -0.24
N ARG A 298 0.27 18.00 0.54
CA ARG A 298 -0.81 18.39 1.46
C ARG A 298 -2.08 18.75 0.70
N ALA A 299 -1.99 19.66 -0.28
CA ALA A 299 -3.15 20.07 -1.08
C ALA A 299 -3.79 18.87 -1.81
N LEU A 300 -2.96 17.93 -2.29
CA LEU A 300 -3.44 16.70 -2.92
C LEU A 300 -4.14 15.78 -1.91
N LEU A 301 -3.60 15.62 -0.69
CA LEU A 301 -4.24 14.84 0.37
C LEU A 301 -5.61 15.43 0.75
N GLU A 302 -5.69 16.73 0.97
CA GLU A 302 -6.94 17.44 1.29
C GLU A 302 -8.00 17.25 0.18
N ARG A 303 -7.58 17.41 -1.08
CA ARG A 303 -8.45 17.21 -2.25
C ARG A 303 -8.94 15.76 -2.34
N ALA A 304 -8.03 14.80 -2.19
CA ALA A 304 -8.33 13.38 -2.28
C ALA A 304 -9.25 12.94 -1.15
N GLN A 305 -8.95 13.33 0.10
CA GLN A 305 -9.78 13.02 1.26
C GLN A 305 -11.20 13.58 1.12
N ALA A 306 -11.34 14.84 0.69
CA ALA A 306 -12.65 15.44 0.46
C ALA A 306 -13.45 14.71 -0.64
N ALA A 307 -12.79 14.27 -1.69
CA ALA A 307 -13.44 13.50 -2.76
C ALA A 307 -13.77 12.06 -2.33
N TYR A 308 -12.90 11.41 -1.55
CA TYR A 308 -13.11 10.08 -0.99
C TYR A 308 -14.32 10.06 -0.06
N SER A 309 -14.38 11.00 0.91
CA SER A 309 -15.50 11.10 1.87
C SER A 309 -16.84 11.29 1.18
N ARG A 310 -16.88 12.08 0.09
CA ARG A 310 -18.13 12.28 -0.69
C ARG A 310 -18.58 11.02 -1.42
N ARG A 311 -17.64 10.18 -1.85
CA ARG A 311 -17.95 9.04 -2.72
C ARG A 311 -18.14 7.74 -1.94
N PHE A 312 -17.29 7.50 -0.95
CA PHE A 312 -17.20 6.22 -0.23
C PHE A 312 -17.57 6.36 1.25
N GLY A 313 -17.58 7.60 1.78
CA GLY A 313 -17.79 7.88 3.21
C GLY A 313 -16.49 7.75 4.02
N GLY A 314 -16.43 8.44 5.16
CA GLY A 314 -15.31 8.33 6.08
C GLY A 314 -13.96 8.86 5.57
N GLU A 315 -12.90 8.37 6.18
CA GLU A 315 -11.52 8.69 5.86
C GLU A 315 -10.86 7.57 5.05
N MET A 316 -9.84 7.91 4.25
CA MET A 316 -9.06 6.89 3.56
C MET A 316 -8.28 6.06 4.56
N THR A 317 -8.52 4.76 4.56
CA THR A 317 -7.70 3.78 5.27
C THR A 317 -6.25 3.78 4.73
N ALA A 318 -5.34 3.09 5.40
CA ALA A 318 -3.97 2.92 4.88
C ALA A 318 -3.96 2.26 3.49
N ALA A 319 -4.86 1.30 3.25
CA ALA A 319 -5.00 0.65 1.95
C ALA A 319 -5.53 1.64 0.89
N ALA A 320 -6.62 2.37 1.17
CA ALA A 320 -7.18 3.35 0.24
C ALA A 320 -6.17 4.47 -0.09
N LEU A 321 -5.43 4.97 0.89
CA LEU A 321 -4.41 6.00 0.68
C LEU A 321 -3.21 5.48 -0.10
N ALA A 322 -2.81 4.21 0.10
CA ALA A 322 -1.77 3.57 -0.69
C ALA A 322 -2.20 3.41 -2.15
N GLY A 323 -3.39 2.88 -2.40
CA GLY A 323 -3.97 2.75 -3.73
C GLY A 323 -4.06 4.10 -4.46
N PHE A 324 -4.57 5.13 -3.77
CA PHE A 324 -4.63 6.48 -4.32
C PHE A 324 -3.24 7.04 -4.66
N SER A 325 -2.30 6.99 -3.71
CA SER A 325 -0.96 7.56 -3.88
C SER A 325 -0.17 6.82 -4.97
N GLY A 326 -0.30 5.48 -5.01
CA GLY A 326 0.35 4.66 -6.02
C GLY A 326 -0.19 4.92 -7.43
N ALA A 327 -1.51 5.01 -7.58
CA ALA A 327 -2.12 5.30 -8.86
C ALA A 327 -1.84 6.75 -9.31
N TRP A 328 -1.92 7.72 -8.40
CA TRP A 328 -1.57 9.11 -8.69
C TRP A 328 -0.12 9.23 -9.19
N ALA A 329 0.82 8.59 -8.50
CA ALA A 329 2.23 8.58 -8.90
C ALA A 329 2.43 8.09 -10.33
N LEU A 330 1.76 6.99 -10.73
CA LEU A 330 1.82 6.52 -12.11
C LEU A 330 1.18 7.50 -13.08
N LEU A 331 -0.05 7.92 -12.81
CA LEU A 331 -0.87 8.68 -13.77
C LEU A 331 -0.38 10.11 -13.94
N HIS A 332 0.00 10.77 -12.85
CA HIS A 332 0.38 12.18 -12.84
C HIS A 332 1.88 12.39 -12.99
N ASP A 333 2.71 11.59 -12.28
CA ASP A 333 4.15 11.90 -12.17
C ASP A 333 4.99 11.10 -13.18
N VAL A 334 4.53 9.91 -13.59
CA VAL A 334 5.28 9.02 -14.50
C VAL A 334 4.74 9.05 -15.92
N LEU A 335 3.43 8.79 -16.13
CA LEU A 335 2.86 8.70 -17.47
C LEU A 335 2.91 10.02 -18.24
N THR A 336 2.80 11.16 -17.56
CA THR A 336 2.90 12.49 -18.19
C THR A 336 4.28 12.79 -18.76
N THR A 337 5.33 12.12 -18.23
CA THR A 337 6.73 12.27 -18.66
C THR A 337 7.16 11.16 -19.62
N ALA A 338 6.41 10.07 -19.72
CA ALA A 338 6.69 8.98 -20.63
C ALA A 338 6.49 9.41 -22.10
N ALA A 339 7.48 9.13 -22.94
CA ALA A 339 7.40 9.48 -24.37
C ALA A 339 6.22 8.82 -25.09
N ARG A 340 5.78 7.65 -24.62
CA ARG A 340 4.62 6.87 -25.12
C ARG A 340 4.06 6.03 -23.96
N PRO A 341 2.78 5.64 -23.98
CA PRO A 341 2.20 4.76 -22.97
C PRO A 341 2.53 3.27 -23.24
N THR A 342 3.80 2.96 -23.50
CA THR A 342 4.29 1.57 -23.65
C THR A 342 5.03 1.13 -22.40
N PRO A 343 5.03 -0.17 -22.04
CA PRO A 343 5.70 -0.66 -20.82
C PRO A 343 7.13 -0.17 -20.67
N SER A 344 7.94 -0.26 -21.71
CA SER A 344 9.36 0.17 -21.66
C SER A 344 9.53 1.69 -21.51
N ALA A 345 8.71 2.49 -22.19
CA ALA A 345 8.78 3.95 -22.04
C ALA A 345 8.31 4.42 -20.67
N ILE A 346 7.30 3.75 -20.10
CA ILE A 346 6.83 4.00 -18.74
C ILE A 346 7.90 3.58 -17.72
N ALA A 347 8.53 2.42 -17.90
CA ALA A 347 9.62 1.96 -17.04
C ALA A 347 10.81 2.94 -17.05
N ASN A 348 11.17 3.48 -18.22
CA ASN A 348 12.21 4.52 -18.32
C ASN A 348 11.82 5.80 -17.57
N ALA A 349 10.57 6.25 -17.70
CA ALA A 349 10.07 7.41 -16.97
C ALA A 349 10.04 7.15 -15.45
N ALA A 350 9.61 5.96 -15.01
CA ALA A 350 9.62 5.56 -13.61
C ALA A 350 11.04 5.54 -13.02
N ASN A 351 12.03 5.03 -13.77
CA ASN A 351 13.43 5.03 -13.32
C ASN A 351 14.06 6.43 -13.28
N ALA A 352 13.46 7.42 -13.93
CA ALA A 352 13.94 8.80 -13.97
C ALA A 352 13.24 9.72 -12.94
N VAL A 353 12.11 9.29 -12.36
CA VAL A 353 11.36 10.12 -11.40
C VAL A 353 12.13 10.27 -10.09
N ASP A 354 12.16 11.50 -9.55
CA ASP A 354 12.75 11.80 -8.23
C ASP A 354 11.94 12.89 -7.53
N LEU A 355 10.99 12.48 -6.73
CA LEU A 355 10.16 13.37 -5.91
C LEU A 355 10.58 13.27 -4.43
N PRO A 356 10.80 14.38 -3.74
CA PRO A 356 11.22 14.35 -2.34
C PRO A 356 10.15 13.76 -1.42
N GLN A 357 10.57 13.34 -0.22
CA GLN A 357 9.69 12.89 0.85
C GLN A 357 8.57 13.91 1.11
N GLY A 358 7.34 13.42 1.25
CA GLY A 358 6.14 14.23 1.47
C GLY A 358 5.48 14.74 0.20
N SER A 359 5.98 14.39 -0.99
CA SER A 359 5.35 14.76 -2.27
C SER A 359 4.08 13.99 -2.55
N LEU A 360 4.02 12.71 -2.16
CA LEU A 360 2.80 11.92 -2.27
C LEU A 360 1.91 12.09 -1.03
N PRO A 361 0.60 11.93 -1.15
CA PRO A 361 -0.37 12.14 -0.06
C PRO A 361 -0.14 11.26 1.16
N ASN A 362 0.45 10.06 0.97
CA ASN A 362 0.82 9.14 2.04
C ASN A 362 2.19 9.48 2.69
N GLY A 363 2.74 10.66 2.43
CA GLY A 363 4.02 11.08 2.98
C GLY A 363 5.25 10.55 2.23
N SER A 364 5.08 9.65 1.28
CA SER A 364 6.21 9.14 0.49
C SER A 364 6.77 10.21 -0.47
N GLY A 365 8.05 10.08 -0.77
CA GLY A 365 8.61 10.55 -2.03
C GLY A 365 8.43 9.49 -3.11
N LEU A 366 9.01 9.71 -4.28
CA LEU A 366 8.99 8.74 -5.35
C LEU A 366 10.36 8.69 -6.03
N ARG A 367 11.11 7.64 -5.78
CA ARG A 367 12.36 7.32 -6.47
C ARG A 367 12.55 5.81 -6.43
N PHE A 368 12.66 5.21 -7.60
CA PHE A 368 12.87 3.77 -7.69
C PHE A 368 14.36 3.42 -7.63
N GLY A 369 14.65 2.28 -7.00
CA GLY A 369 16.00 1.71 -7.01
C GLY A 369 16.44 1.38 -8.44
N ALA A 370 17.71 1.64 -8.73
CA ALA A 370 18.27 1.49 -10.08
C ALA A 370 18.16 0.04 -10.60
N PRO A 371 17.93 -0.16 -11.90
CA PRO A 371 17.93 -1.49 -12.51
C PRO A 371 19.16 -2.31 -12.14
N GLY A 372 18.99 -3.62 -11.92
CA GLY A 372 20.07 -4.54 -11.54
C GLY A 372 20.50 -4.50 -10.06
N THR A 373 19.97 -3.58 -9.26
CA THR A 373 20.22 -3.52 -7.80
C THR A 373 19.21 -4.39 -7.03
N VAL A 374 19.47 -4.61 -5.74
CA VAL A 374 18.54 -5.31 -4.84
C VAL A 374 17.24 -4.54 -4.58
N THR A 375 17.24 -3.24 -4.88
CA THR A 375 16.07 -2.36 -4.74
C THR A 375 15.44 -1.99 -6.08
N ALA A 376 15.86 -2.61 -7.19
CA ALA A 376 15.33 -2.30 -8.52
C ALA A 376 13.78 -2.34 -8.52
N GLY A 377 13.15 -1.31 -9.06
CA GLY A 377 11.70 -1.17 -9.11
C GLY A 377 10.99 -0.92 -7.77
N ALA A 378 11.69 -0.93 -6.64
CA ALA A 378 11.12 -0.56 -5.34
C ALA A 378 11.29 0.94 -5.09
N ASN A 379 10.25 1.62 -4.60
CA ASN A 379 10.35 3.01 -4.17
C ASN A 379 11.21 3.11 -2.91
N VAL A 380 12.42 3.65 -3.04
CA VAL A 380 13.36 3.81 -1.93
C VAL A 380 13.02 4.99 -1.02
N LEU A 381 12.05 5.82 -1.39
CA LEU A 381 11.51 6.93 -0.60
C LEU A 381 10.09 6.62 -0.09
N ALA A 382 9.70 5.36 -0.06
CA ALA A 382 8.42 4.96 0.51
C ALA A 382 8.37 5.22 2.02
N SER A 383 7.28 5.81 2.49
CA SER A 383 7.06 6.11 3.91
C SER A 383 6.37 4.96 4.62
N SER A 384 6.83 4.68 5.84
CA SER A 384 6.08 3.92 6.84
C SER A 384 5.99 4.72 8.13
N VAL A 385 5.00 4.42 8.96
CA VAL A 385 4.76 5.04 10.26
C VAL A 385 4.58 3.97 11.31
N VAL A 386 4.76 4.34 12.58
CA VAL A 386 4.33 3.53 13.71
C VAL A 386 3.14 4.22 14.37
N TRP A 387 2.08 3.46 14.58
CA TRP A 387 0.87 3.87 15.29
C TRP A 387 0.85 3.24 16.67
N GLN A 388 0.19 3.90 17.60
CA GLN A 388 -0.12 3.36 18.91
C GLN A 388 -1.62 3.44 19.15
N TRP A 389 -2.22 2.36 19.61
CA TRP A 389 -3.58 2.34 20.14
C TRP A 389 -3.55 3.02 21.53
N GLN A 390 -4.04 4.25 21.63
CA GLN A 390 -3.97 5.06 22.87
C GLN A 390 -5.25 5.00 23.69
N ALA A 391 -6.39 4.67 23.05
CA ALA A 391 -7.65 4.38 23.72
C ALA A 391 -8.43 3.30 22.96
N PRO A 392 -9.51 2.73 23.53
CA PRO A 392 -10.34 1.74 22.84
C PRO A 392 -10.88 2.28 21.49
N GLY A 393 -10.40 1.71 20.38
CA GLY A 393 -10.77 2.13 19.02
C GLY A 393 -10.09 3.41 18.51
N GLU A 394 -9.21 4.04 19.32
CA GLU A 394 -8.48 5.25 18.96
C GLU A 394 -6.98 4.98 18.85
N TYR A 395 -6.38 5.41 17.76
CA TYR A 395 -4.95 5.31 17.50
C TYR A 395 -4.37 6.62 17.00
N ALA A 396 -3.08 6.82 17.20
CA ALA A 396 -2.35 7.95 16.69
C ALA A 396 -1.02 7.50 16.08
N VAL A 397 -0.54 8.22 15.06
CA VAL A 397 0.84 8.06 14.58
C VAL A 397 1.77 8.68 15.61
N VAL A 398 2.73 7.89 16.09
CA VAL A 398 3.72 8.29 17.10
C VAL A 398 5.15 8.36 16.55
N TRP A 399 5.39 7.80 15.36
CA TRP A 399 6.70 7.81 14.69
C TRP A 399 6.55 7.69 13.15
N PRO A 400 7.45 8.28 12.34
CA PRO A 400 8.56 9.17 12.74
C PRO A 400 8.04 10.57 13.15
N PRO A 401 8.83 11.38 13.86
CA PRO A 401 8.40 12.69 14.40
C PRO A 401 7.75 13.61 13.37
N ARG A 402 8.21 13.58 12.11
CA ARG A 402 7.64 14.41 11.04
C ARG A 402 6.17 14.10 10.71
N TYR A 403 5.72 12.87 10.98
CA TYR A 403 4.36 12.40 10.71
C TYR A 403 3.55 12.13 11.97
N ALA A 404 4.18 12.24 13.15
CA ALA A 404 3.53 12.00 14.42
C ALA A 404 2.41 13.01 14.69
N THR A 405 1.28 12.51 15.18
CA THR A 405 0.10 13.27 15.61
C THR A 405 -0.08 13.27 17.12
N SER A 406 0.63 12.38 17.81
CA SER A 406 0.64 12.27 19.27
C SER A 406 2.03 11.83 19.76
N PRO A 407 2.42 12.15 21.00
CA PRO A 407 3.58 11.54 21.63
C PRO A 407 3.36 10.03 21.85
N ILE A 408 4.47 9.30 22.04
CA ILE A 408 4.41 7.92 22.52
C ILE A 408 3.91 7.93 23.97
N GLU A 409 2.87 7.14 24.26
CA GLU A 409 2.37 6.99 25.62
C GLU A 409 2.96 5.74 26.27
N ARG A 410 3.47 5.90 27.50
CA ARG A 410 3.76 4.75 28.33
C ARG A 410 2.45 4.28 28.96
N LEU A 411 1.97 3.16 28.49
CA LEU A 411 0.85 2.46 29.07
C LEU A 411 1.43 1.30 29.91
N ASP A 412 0.91 1.12 31.13
CA ASP A 412 1.33 0.03 32.00
C ASP A 412 1.10 -1.34 31.32
N PRO A 413 1.76 -2.43 31.82
CA PRO A 413 1.84 -3.68 31.06
C PRO A 413 0.50 -4.05 30.46
N LEU A 414 0.55 -4.34 29.17
CA LEU A 414 -0.63 -4.69 28.36
C LEU A 414 -1.43 -5.77 29.10
N PRO A 415 -2.67 -5.48 29.50
CA PRO A 415 -3.49 -6.42 30.28
C PRO A 415 -3.78 -7.68 29.49
#